data_aecee843d0ee64a81b6ba2ab7d770efb
#
_entry.id   aecee843d0ee64a81b6ba2ab7d770efb
#
_cell.length_a   1.000
_cell.length_b   1.000
_cell.length_c   1.000
_cell.angle_alpha   90.00
_cell.angle_beta   90.00
_cell.angle_gamma   90.00
#
_symmetry.space_group_name_H-M   'P 1'
#
loop_
_entity.id
_entity.type
_entity.pdbx_description
1 polymer ?
#
loop_
_entity_poly.entity_id
_entity_poly.type
_entity_poly.pdbx_seq_one_letter_code
_entity_poly.pdbx_strand_id
1 'polypeptide(L)'
;MPFSLQLSHAAPASVDSPLLVIILPQDPSLDAAVRAVDTPLAGAIQRSITRRDFRGGRDETMLFVGGDTGAQRVLLVGRGSATLTRAVARRAAAIAARQAGKLGTGAMHVLIVDADADAIEGLALGAAAGSWAYPDLQTQPPEKERRARLESVTVLGADTDAVRAGFAAGAAVAEGQAIAKRLGMMPGNVCTPDTFVEVGREIAARHGMTITVLGRAEMEQEKMGSFLCVAQGTPEEPRLVALEHRGGAPDQQPIVLIGKGLCFDTGGIH
;
A
#
# COMPACT_ATOMS: atom_id res chain seq x y z
N MET A 1 14.51 0.01 -6.45
CA MET A 1 13.75 -1.21 -6.83
C MET A 1 12.27 -0.92 -6.64
N PRO A 2 11.35 -1.55 -7.38
CA PRO A 2 9.92 -1.42 -7.11
C PRO A 2 9.60 -2.02 -5.72
N PHE A 3 8.63 -1.41 -5.02
CA PHE A 3 8.13 -1.91 -3.74
C PHE A 3 7.60 -3.34 -3.88
N SER A 4 8.04 -4.23 -2.99
CA SER A 4 7.65 -5.65 -2.98
C SER A 4 6.74 -5.94 -1.79
N LEU A 5 5.62 -6.60 -2.05
CA LEU A 5 4.69 -7.08 -1.04
C LEU A 5 4.59 -8.61 -1.16
N GLN A 6 4.79 -9.31 -0.06
CA GLN A 6 4.85 -10.77 -0.02
C GLN A 6 4.01 -11.32 1.14
N LEU A 7 3.50 -12.54 0.98
CA LEU A 7 2.88 -13.33 2.05
C LEU A 7 3.82 -14.45 2.45
N SER A 8 3.98 -14.68 3.74
CA SER A 8 4.74 -15.81 4.29
C SER A 8 3.96 -16.49 5.40
N HIS A 9 4.16 -17.80 5.53
CA HIS A 9 3.58 -18.64 6.58
C HIS A 9 4.60 -19.04 7.63
N ALA A 10 5.77 -18.40 7.62
CA ALA A 10 6.81 -18.64 8.60
C ALA A 10 6.38 -18.21 10.01
N ALA A 11 6.84 -18.94 11.02
CA ALA A 11 6.63 -18.56 12.41
C ALA A 11 7.35 -17.23 12.71
N PRO A 12 6.75 -16.27 13.42
CA PRO A 12 7.35 -14.95 13.66
C PRO A 12 8.75 -15.01 14.30
N ALA A 13 8.98 -15.97 15.17
CA ALA A 13 10.28 -16.14 15.84
C ALA A 13 11.38 -16.73 14.94
N SER A 14 11.02 -17.29 13.77
CA SER A 14 11.96 -17.90 12.82
C SER A 14 12.40 -16.98 11.70
N VAL A 15 11.82 -15.76 11.60
CA VAL A 15 12.17 -14.84 10.52
C VAL A 15 13.45 -14.08 10.83
N ASP A 16 14.38 -14.09 9.88
CA ASP A 16 15.51 -13.17 9.89
C ASP A 16 15.08 -11.87 9.20
N SER A 17 15.05 -10.77 9.97
CA SER A 17 14.46 -9.52 9.50
C SER A 17 15.12 -8.32 10.16
N PRO A 18 15.40 -7.26 9.41
CA PRO A 18 15.84 -5.99 10.00
C PRO A 18 14.77 -5.35 10.90
N LEU A 19 13.49 -5.68 10.68
CA LEU A 19 12.37 -5.23 11.50
C LEU A 19 11.22 -6.24 11.46
N LEU A 20 10.86 -6.78 12.63
CA LEU A 20 9.61 -7.52 12.84
C LEU A 20 8.60 -6.61 13.53
N VAL A 21 7.42 -6.45 12.94
CA VAL A 21 6.31 -5.67 13.49
C VAL A 21 5.25 -6.61 14.02
N ILE A 22 4.80 -6.38 15.25
CA ILE A 22 3.72 -7.13 15.89
C ILE A 22 2.60 -6.14 16.24
N ILE A 23 1.44 -6.33 15.63
CA ILE A 23 0.26 -5.49 15.89
C ILE A 23 -0.60 -6.18 16.95
N LEU A 24 -0.80 -5.51 18.07
CA LEU A 24 -1.48 -6.02 19.26
C LEU A 24 -2.75 -5.24 19.60
N PRO A 25 -3.76 -5.90 20.19
CA PRO A 25 -4.93 -5.22 20.74
C PRO A 25 -4.59 -4.38 21.97
N GLN A 26 -5.55 -3.63 22.46
CA GLN A 26 -5.44 -2.96 23.75
C GLN A 26 -5.43 -3.99 24.89
N ASP A 27 -4.62 -3.73 25.92
CA ASP A 27 -4.38 -4.60 27.07
C ASP A 27 -4.06 -6.04 26.65
N PRO A 28 -2.99 -6.24 25.81
CA PRO A 28 -2.74 -7.50 25.15
C PRO A 28 -2.28 -8.58 26.13
N SER A 29 -2.69 -9.82 25.90
CA SER A 29 -2.04 -11.01 26.39
C SER A 29 -1.18 -11.62 25.28
N LEU A 30 0.04 -12.05 25.62
CA LEU A 30 0.91 -12.68 24.63
C LEU A 30 0.48 -14.12 24.35
N ASP A 31 0.24 -14.45 23.09
CA ASP A 31 0.10 -15.83 22.64
C ASP A 31 1.47 -16.56 22.55
N ALA A 32 1.46 -17.82 22.16
CA ALA A 32 2.68 -18.61 22.05
C ALA A 32 3.65 -18.07 20.99
N ALA A 33 3.13 -17.54 19.88
CA ALA A 33 3.94 -17.02 18.78
C ALA A 33 4.69 -15.75 19.20
N VAL A 34 4.00 -14.81 19.86
CA VAL A 34 4.62 -13.58 20.36
C VAL A 34 5.57 -13.87 21.54
N ARG A 35 5.25 -14.82 22.42
CA ARG A 35 6.18 -15.26 23.47
C ARG A 35 7.48 -15.84 22.91
N ALA A 36 7.40 -16.59 21.81
CA ALA A 36 8.60 -17.11 21.16
C ALA A 36 9.50 -15.96 20.63
N VAL A 37 8.92 -14.86 20.13
CA VAL A 37 9.67 -13.64 19.75
C VAL A 37 10.25 -12.93 20.97
N ASP A 38 9.57 -12.96 22.12
CA ASP A 38 10.02 -12.30 23.35
C ASP A 38 11.16 -13.03 24.06
N THR A 39 11.33 -14.33 23.79
CA THR A 39 12.38 -15.16 24.43
C THR A 39 13.78 -14.61 24.18
N PRO A 40 14.23 -14.35 22.95
CA PRO A 40 15.55 -13.75 22.71
C PRO A 40 15.66 -12.30 23.21
N LEU A 41 14.55 -11.62 23.49
CA LEU A 41 14.51 -10.31 24.12
C LEU A 41 14.49 -10.40 25.65
N ALA A 42 14.75 -11.57 26.20
CA ALA A 42 14.75 -11.87 27.64
C ALA A 42 13.43 -11.42 28.34
N GLY A 43 12.29 -11.52 27.68
CA GLY A 43 10.98 -11.19 28.22
C GLY A 43 10.69 -9.66 28.27
N ALA A 44 11.37 -8.86 27.47
CA ALA A 44 11.19 -7.42 27.48
C ALA A 44 9.80 -6.97 27.05
N ILE A 45 9.20 -7.66 26.06
CA ILE A 45 7.83 -7.36 25.60
C ILE A 45 6.83 -7.61 26.75
N GLN A 46 6.89 -8.80 27.37
CA GLN A 46 6.01 -9.14 28.50
C GLN A 46 6.16 -8.14 29.65
N ARG A 47 7.41 -7.75 29.98
CA ARG A 47 7.64 -6.75 31.05
C ARG A 47 7.04 -5.40 30.73
N SER A 48 7.14 -4.92 29.48
CA SER A 48 6.57 -3.64 29.06
C SER A 48 5.05 -3.63 29.19
N ILE A 49 4.39 -4.73 28.82
CA ILE A 49 2.94 -4.89 28.97
C ILE A 49 2.55 -4.93 30.45
N THR A 50 3.26 -5.74 31.27
CA THR A 50 2.98 -5.85 32.71
C THR A 50 3.13 -4.52 33.44
N ARG A 51 4.13 -3.71 33.08
CA ARG A 51 4.38 -2.39 33.65
C ARG A 51 3.48 -1.31 33.06
N ARG A 52 2.71 -1.63 32.03
CA ARG A 52 1.86 -0.70 31.27
C ARG A 52 2.66 0.40 30.52
N ASP A 53 3.95 0.12 30.23
CA ASP A 53 4.76 0.97 29.34
C ASP A 53 4.23 0.88 27.88
N PHE A 54 3.68 -0.29 27.50
CA PHE A 54 2.91 -0.52 26.30
C PHE A 54 1.55 -1.13 26.66
N ARG A 55 0.48 -0.48 26.25
CA ARG A 55 -0.91 -0.90 26.52
C ARG A 55 -1.67 -1.36 25.28
N GLY A 56 -1.06 -1.29 24.10
CA GLY A 56 -1.70 -1.57 22.83
C GLY A 56 -2.75 -0.53 22.43
N GLY A 57 -2.69 0.67 22.99
CA GLY A 57 -3.57 1.78 22.62
C GLY A 57 -3.47 2.10 21.13
N ARG A 58 -4.51 2.70 20.55
CA ARG A 58 -4.52 3.00 19.12
C ARG A 58 -3.33 3.90 18.73
N ASP A 59 -2.55 3.43 17.73
CA ASP A 59 -1.35 4.08 17.19
C ASP A 59 -0.16 4.13 18.17
N GLU A 60 -0.27 3.55 19.36
CA GLU A 60 0.84 3.40 20.29
C GLU A 60 1.93 2.54 19.67
N THR A 61 3.20 2.92 19.85
CA THR A 61 4.33 2.16 19.29
C THR A 61 5.43 2.02 20.33
N MET A 62 6.08 0.86 20.36
CA MET A 62 7.25 0.60 21.21
C MET A 62 8.25 -0.25 20.43
N LEU A 63 9.52 0.18 20.43
CA LEU A 63 10.61 -0.48 19.72
C LEU A 63 11.52 -1.20 20.70
N PHE A 64 11.86 -2.45 20.37
CA PHE A 64 12.89 -3.23 21.06
C PHE A 64 14.03 -3.49 20.08
N VAL A 65 15.26 -3.47 20.59
CA VAL A 65 16.46 -3.85 19.86
C VAL A 65 16.71 -5.33 20.16
N GLY A 66 16.77 -6.15 19.12
CA GLY A 66 17.04 -7.57 19.20
C GLY A 66 18.54 -7.88 19.24
N GLY A 67 18.86 -9.16 19.21
CA GLY A 67 20.23 -9.65 19.10
C GLY A 67 20.72 -9.75 17.65
N ASP A 68 21.84 -10.45 17.47
CA ASP A 68 22.50 -10.63 16.17
C ASP A 68 21.83 -11.70 15.29
N THR A 69 20.85 -12.44 15.81
CA THR A 69 20.12 -13.49 15.10
C THR A 69 18.62 -13.26 15.16
N GLY A 70 17.92 -13.60 14.07
CA GLY A 70 16.48 -13.39 13.94
C GLY A 70 16.11 -11.93 13.66
N ALA A 71 15.06 -11.42 14.31
CA ALA A 71 14.65 -10.04 14.13
C ALA A 71 15.60 -9.06 14.85
N GLN A 72 16.32 -8.24 14.08
CA GLN A 72 17.25 -7.24 14.63
C GLN A 72 16.53 -6.19 15.48
N ARG A 73 15.28 -5.88 15.14
CA ARG A 73 14.40 -4.96 15.87
C ARG A 73 12.98 -5.53 15.89
N VAL A 74 12.28 -5.35 17.00
CA VAL A 74 10.87 -5.69 17.13
C VAL A 74 10.09 -4.43 17.46
N LEU A 75 9.11 -4.09 16.63
CA LEU A 75 8.23 -2.95 16.82
C LEU A 75 6.84 -3.44 17.20
N LEU A 76 6.37 -3.08 18.36
CA LEU A 76 4.97 -3.24 18.72
C LEU A 76 4.16 -2.06 18.18
N VAL A 77 2.98 -2.34 17.66
CA VAL A 77 2.00 -1.33 17.23
C VAL A 77 0.65 -1.67 17.86
N GLY A 78 0.09 -0.74 18.59
CA GLY A 78 -1.24 -0.87 19.19
C GLY A 78 -2.34 -0.60 18.17
N ARG A 79 -3.31 -1.54 18.04
CA ARG A 79 -4.50 -1.34 17.21
C ARG A 79 -5.69 -0.74 17.99
N GLY A 80 -5.55 -0.60 19.31
CA GLY A 80 -6.60 -0.13 20.21
C GLY A 80 -7.62 -1.21 20.56
N SER A 81 -8.72 -0.80 21.17
CA SER A 81 -9.82 -1.66 21.67
C SER A 81 -10.87 -2.02 20.63
N ALA A 82 -10.83 -1.42 19.42
CA ALA A 82 -11.81 -1.69 18.38
C ALA A 82 -11.74 -3.15 17.89
N THR A 83 -12.88 -3.70 17.47
CA THR A 83 -12.93 -4.98 16.78
C THR A 83 -11.98 -4.98 15.59
N LEU A 84 -11.25 -6.07 15.40
CA LEU A 84 -10.35 -6.22 14.27
C LEU A 84 -11.17 -6.28 12.98
N THR A 85 -10.94 -5.31 12.12
CA THR A 85 -11.55 -5.18 10.79
C THR A 85 -10.45 -4.83 9.80
N ARG A 86 -10.72 -4.94 8.50
CA ARG A 86 -9.84 -4.47 7.43
C ARG A 86 -9.35 -3.04 7.65
N ALA A 87 -10.23 -2.14 8.06
CA ALA A 87 -9.89 -0.74 8.31
C ALA A 87 -8.92 -0.55 9.48
N VAL A 88 -9.12 -1.30 10.57
CA VAL A 88 -8.23 -1.28 11.75
C VAL A 88 -6.86 -1.86 11.40
N ALA A 89 -6.81 -3.01 10.72
CA ALA A 89 -5.57 -3.64 10.26
C ALA A 89 -4.80 -2.72 9.29
N ARG A 90 -5.49 -2.14 8.31
CA ARG A 90 -4.92 -1.18 7.36
C ARG A 90 -4.27 0.02 8.07
N ARG A 91 -4.95 0.60 9.06
CA ARG A 91 -4.41 1.73 9.83
C ARG A 91 -3.13 1.34 10.57
N ALA A 92 -3.16 0.24 11.32
CA ALA A 92 -2.02 -0.22 12.10
C ALA A 92 -0.81 -0.57 11.21
N ALA A 93 -1.03 -1.24 10.08
CA ALA A 93 0.01 -1.54 9.10
C ALA A 93 0.62 -0.28 8.47
N ALA A 94 -0.20 0.74 8.20
CA ALA A 94 0.31 2.02 7.69
C ALA A 94 1.15 2.77 8.73
N ILE A 95 0.83 2.68 10.03
CA ILE A 95 1.68 3.18 11.12
C ILE A 95 3.01 2.42 11.14
N ALA A 96 2.96 1.08 11.10
CA ALA A 96 4.13 0.21 11.05
C ALA A 96 5.09 0.60 9.91
N ALA A 97 4.57 0.72 8.69
CA ALA A 97 5.37 1.07 7.51
C ALA A 97 6.00 2.47 7.62
N ARG A 98 5.28 3.46 8.15
CA ARG A 98 5.85 4.79 8.42
C ARG A 98 6.95 4.76 9.47
N GLN A 99 6.80 3.95 10.52
CA GLN A 99 7.86 3.79 11.53
C GLN A 99 9.08 3.08 10.93
N ALA A 100 8.90 2.05 10.12
CA ALA A 100 9.98 1.40 9.38
C ALA A 100 10.77 2.40 8.52
N GLY A 101 10.09 3.27 7.79
CA GLY A 101 10.70 4.35 7.02
C GLY A 101 11.50 5.34 7.88
N LYS A 102 10.98 5.72 9.06
CA LYS A 102 11.72 6.57 10.02
C LYS A 102 12.95 5.89 10.59
N LEU A 103 12.90 4.58 10.79
CA LEU A 103 14.03 3.77 11.26
C LEU A 103 15.07 3.54 10.16
N GLY A 104 14.74 3.81 8.89
CA GLY A 104 15.60 3.56 7.75
C GLY A 104 15.81 2.07 7.48
N THR A 105 14.78 1.24 7.68
CA THR A 105 14.83 -0.19 7.34
C THR A 105 14.33 -0.42 5.93
N GLY A 106 15.12 -1.15 5.11
CA GLY A 106 14.74 -1.49 3.73
C GLY A 106 13.67 -2.56 3.63
N ALA A 107 13.51 -3.39 4.67
CA ALA A 107 12.55 -4.48 4.72
C ALA A 107 11.89 -4.61 6.10
N MET A 108 10.66 -5.13 6.13
CA MET A 108 10.00 -5.52 7.38
C MET A 108 9.12 -6.75 7.18
N HIS A 109 8.98 -7.52 8.26
CA HIS A 109 7.92 -8.51 8.42
C HIS A 109 6.85 -7.93 9.33
N VAL A 110 5.59 -8.22 9.05
CA VAL A 110 4.47 -7.72 9.86
C VAL A 110 3.44 -8.80 10.09
N LEU A 111 2.99 -8.90 11.34
CA LEU A 111 1.85 -9.73 11.73
C LEU A 111 0.86 -8.91 12.56
N ILE A 112 -0.39 -9.36 12.55
CA ILE A 112 -1.41 -8.93 13.49
C ILE A 112 -1.98 -10.17 14.17
N VAL A 113 -2.07 -10.14 15.48
CA VAL A 113 -2.61 -11.27 16.25
C VAL A 113 -4.09 -11.43 15.96
N ASP A 114 -4.54 -12.68 15.82
CA ASP A 114 -5.92 -13.07 15.47
C ASP A 114 -6.39 -12.60 14.07
N ALA A 115 -5.47 -12.53 13.09
CA ALA A 115 -5.78 -12.10 11.74
C ALA A 115 -6.66 -13.12 10.99
N ASP A 116 -7.81 -12.66 10.53
CA ASP A 116 -8.61 -13.29 9.49
C ASP A 116 -8.24 -12.77 8.09
N ALA A 117 -8.93 -13.24 7.05
CA ALA A 117 -8.69 -12.82 5.68
C ALA A 117 -8.87 -11.31 5.47
N ASP A 118 -9.88 -10.71 6.10
CA ASP A 118 -10.15 -9.26 6.04
C ASP A 118 -9.02 -8.45 6.67
N ALA A 119 -8.49 -8.92 7.80
CA ALA A 119 -7.36 -8.28 8.46
C ALA A 119 -6.07 -8.39 7.61
N ILE A 120 -5.84 -9.53 6.96
CA ILE A 120 -4.69 -9.73 6.06
C ILE A 120 -4.79 -8.81 4.83
N GLU A 121 -5.99 -8.66 4.22
CA GLU A 121 -6.22 -7.67 3.16
C GLU A 121 -5.87 -6.26 3.65
N GLY A 122 -6.33 -5.91 4.85
CA GLY A 122 -6.02 -4.63 5.48
C GLY A 122 -4.53 -4.42 5.73
N LEU A 123 -3.81 -5.45 6.20
CA LEU A 123 -2.36 -5.40 6.40
C LEU A 123 -1.61 -5.10 5.10
N ALA A 124 -1.90 -5.86 4.04
CA ALA A 124 -1.28 -5.70 2.73
C ALA A 124 -1.47 -4.27 2.20
N LEU A 125 -2.72 -3.82 2.18
CA LEU A 125 -3.09 -2.48 1.72
C LEU A 125 -2.46 -1.37 2.57
N GLY A 126 -2.47 -1.53 3.89
CA GLY A 126 -1.95 -0.54 4.83
C GLY A 126 -0.43 -0.40 4.77
N ALA A 127 0.27 -1.52 4.68
CA ALA A 127 1.72 -1.55 4.54
C ALA A 127 2.17 -0.83 3.26
N ALA A 128 1.57 -1.16 2.13
CA ALA A 128 1.85 -0.50 0.85
C ALA A 128 1.50 1.00 0.88
N ALA A 129 0.36 1.37 1.48
CA ALA A 129 -0.04 2.77 1.59
C ALA A 129 0.89 3.60 2.49
N GLY A 130 1.41 2.98 3.56
CA GLY A 130 2.31 3.63 4.52
C GLY A 130 3.76 3.77 4.05
N SER A 131 4.21 2.87 3.17
CA SER A 131 5.54 2.90 2.55
C SER A 131 5.60 3.75 1.28
N TRP A 132 4.44 4.08 0.70
CA TRP A 132 4.38 4.80 -0.57
C TRP A 132 5.01 6.19 -0.46
N ALA A 133 5.85 6.53 -1.43
CA ALA A 133 6.48 7.83 -1.57
C ALA A 133 6.57 8.21 -3.05
N TYR A 134 6.58 9.51 -3.33
CA TYR A 134 6.83 10.07 -4.67
C TYR A 134 8.15 10.83 -4.66
N PRO A 135 9.27 10.18 -5.05
CA PRO A 135 10.59 10.77 -4.95
C PRO A 135 11.01 11.64 -6.14
N ASP A 136 10.29 11.52 -7.29
CA ASP A 136 10.81 11.95 -8.59
C ASP A 136 11.09 13.46 -8.68
N LEU A 137 10.38 14.26 -7.87
CA LEU A 137 10.56 15.72 -7.83
C LEU A 137 11.19 16.22 -6.53
N GLN A 138 11.70 15.30 -5.70
CA GLN A 138 12.32 15.68 -4.42
C GLN A 138 13.84 15.77 -4.57
N THR A 139 14.42 16.88 -4.09
CA THR A 139 15.87 16.98 -3.91
C THR A 139 16.33 15.91 -2.93
N GLN A 140 17.24 15.05 -3.37
CA GLN A 140 17.76 13.99 -2.51
C GLN A 140 18.73 14.60 -1.48
N PRO A 141 18.65 14.20 -0.21
CA PRO A 141 19.63 14.61 0.79
C PRO A 141 21.03 14.08 0.43
N PRO A 142 22.12 14.63 1.00
CA PRO A 142 23.46 14.09 0.85
C PRO A 142 23.49 12.58 1.18
N GLU A 143 24.32 11.83 0.49
CA GLU A 143 24.36 10.36 0.59
C GLU A 143 24.45 9.86 2.03
N LYS A 144 25.32 10.49 2.84
CA LYS A 144 25.53 10.17 4.27
C LYS A 144 24.28 10.39 5.16
N GLU A 145 23.32 11.16 4.68
CA GLU A 145 22.07 11.48 5.41
C GLU A 145 20.87 10.68 4.87
N ARG A 146 21.08 9.94 3.77
CA ARG A 146 20.02 9.13 3.18
C ARG A 146 19.72 7.95 4.07
N ARG A 147 18.44 7.77 4.40
CA ARG A 147 17.94 6.58 5.05
C ARG A 147 17.42 5.60 4.01
N ALA A 148 17.59 4.30 4.26
CA ALA A 148 16.96 3.29 3.41
C ALA A 148 15.45 3.49 3.39
N ARG A 149 14.85 3.38 2.21
CA ARG A 149 13.39 3.36 2.06
C ARG A 149 12.90 1.95 2.31
N LEU A 150 11.68 1.83 2.83
CA LEU A 150 11.04 0.53 2.95
C LEU A 150 10.65 0.04 1.54
N GLU A 151 11.37 -0.94 1.05
CA GLU A 151 11.22 -1.50 -0.31
C GLU A 151 10.55 -2.87 -0.29
N SER A 152 10.55 -3.56 0.85
CA SER A 152 9.95 -4.89 0.96
C SER A 152 9.15 -5.03 2.26
N VAL A 153 7.94 -5.58 2.13
CA VAL A 153 7.09 -5.95 3.25
C VAL A 153 6.61 -7.38 3.09
N THR A 154 6.88 -8.21 4.10
CA THR A 154 6.35 -9.57 4.19
C THR A 154 5.26 -9.62 5.26
N VAL A 155 4.03 -9.89 4.83
CA VAL A 155 2.90 -10.15 5.72
C VAL A 155 2.99 -11.59 6.22
N LEU A 156 2.97 -11.78 7.53
CA LEU A 156 2.93 -13.11 8.15
C LEU A 156 1.46 -13.49 8.39
N GLY A 157 1.04 -14.64 7.90
CA GLY A 157 -0.32 -15.12 8.02
C GLY A 157 -0.42 -16.64 8.00
N ALA A 158 -1.58 -17.17 8.39
CA ALA A 158 -1.86 -18.60 8.35
C ALA A 158 -1.85 -19.13 6.90
N ASP A 159 -1.49 -20.40 6.73
CA ASP A 159 -1.50 -21.07 5.42
C ASP A 159 -2.91 -21.59 5.08
N THR A 160 -3.77 -20.68 4.67
CA THR A 160 -5.14 -20.98 4.26
C THR A 160 -5.50 -20.27 2.96
N ASP A 161 -6.45 -20.84 2.18
CA ASP A 161 -6.93 -20.23 0.95
C ASP A 161 -7.56 -18.84 1.21
N ALA A 162 -8.28 -18.68 2.31
CA ALA A 162 -8.88 -17.42 2.69
C ALA A 162 -7.83 -16.32 2.92
N VAL A 163 -6.74 -16.63 3.63
CA VAL A 163 -5.62 -15.71 3.87
C VAL A 163 -4.91 -15.36 2.57
N ARG A 164 -4.66 -16.36 1.69
CA ARG A 164 -4.07 -16.09 0.37
C ARG A 164 -4.95 -15.18 -0.49
N ALA A 165 -6.26 -15.43 -0.49
CA ALA A 165 -7.23 -14.59 -1.21
C ALA A 165 -7.28 -13.16 -0.66
N GLY A 166 -7.35 -12.99 0.66
CA GLY A 166 -7.32 -11.68 1.32
C GLY A 166 -6.05 -10.90 1.00
N PHE A 167 -4.89 -11.56 1.07
CA PHE A 167 -3.62 -10.94 0.70
C PHE A 167 -3.60 -10.50 -0.77
N ALA A 168 -4.03 -11.37 -1.69
CA ALA A 168 -4.08 -11.05 -3.12
C ALA A 168 -5.01 -9.86 -3.41
N ALA A 169 -6.17 -9.79 -2.76
CA ALA A 169 -7.09 -8.67 -2.88
C ALA A 169 -6.45 -7.35 -2.37
N GLY A 170 -5.83 -7.39 -1.19
CA GLY A 170 -5.12 -6.23 -0.63
C GLY A 170 -3.97 -5.75 -1.50
N ALA A 171 -3.18 -6.66 -2.05
CA ALA A 171 -2.07 -6.36 -2.94
C ALA A 171 -2.55 -5.72 -4.25
N ALA A 172 -3.62 -6.25 -4.86
CA ALA A 172 -4.19 -5.69 -6.08
C ALA A 172 -4.72 -4.27 -5.89
N VAL A 173 -5.45 -4.02 -4.79
CA VAL A 173 -5.93 -2.67 -4.45
C VAL A 173 -4.75 -1.73 -4.16
N ALA A 174 -3.70 -2.20 -3.50
CA ALA A 174 -2.51 -1.41 -3.21
C ALA A 174 -1.78 -0.98 -4.48
N GLU A 175 -1.67 -1.86 -5.48
CA GLU A 175 -1.09 -1.55 -6.79
C GLU A 175 -1.90 -0.46 -7.50
N GLY A 176 -3.22 -0.62 -7.60
CA GLY A 176 -4.10 0.39 -8.20
C GLY A 176 -4.00 1.75 -7.49
N GLN A 177 -3.95 1.76 -6.15
CA GLN A 177 -3.76 2.99 -5.38
C GLN A 177 -2.40 3.65 -5.63
N ALA A 178 -1.33 2.86 -5.82
CA ALA A 178 0.00 3.40 -6.10
C ALA A 178 0.03 4.10 -7.46
N ILE A 179 -0.63 3.53 -8.49
CA ILE A 179 -0.78 4.14 -9.81
C ILE A 179 -1.56 5.46 -9.71
N ALA A 180 -2.73 5.42 -9.05
CA ALA A 180 -3.56 6.62 -8.89
C ALA A 180 -2.83 7.74 -8.14
N LYS A 181 -2.11 7.42 -7.07
CA LYS A 181 -1.29 8.38 -6.31
C LYS A 181 -0.15 8.94 -7.15
N ARG A 182 0.52 8.10 -7.96
CA ARG A 182 1.59 8.55 -8.86
C ARG A 182 1.07 9.59 -9.83
N LEU A 183 -0.02 9.29 -10.54
CA LEU A 183 -0.64 10.23 -11.47
C LEU A 183 -1.10 11.53 -10.77
N GLY A 184 -1.73 11.42 -9.60
CA GLY A 184 -2.18 12.59 -8.84
C GLY A 184 -1.08 13.46 -8.23
N MET A 185 0.16 12.94 -8.12
CA MET A 185 1.31 13.70 -7.62
C MET A 185 2.15 14.34 -8.73
N MET A 186 1.97 13.90 -9.97
CA MET A 186 2.66 14.48 -11.11
C MET A 186 2.14 15.91 -11.39
N PRO A 187 3.00 16.88 -11.66
CA PRO A 187 2.57 18.21 -12.08
C PRO A 187 2.02 18.16 -13.52
N GLY A 188 1.18 19.15 -13.88
CA GLY A 188 0.48 19.19 -15.16
C GLY A 188 1.36 19.22 -16.41
N ASN A 189 2.63 19.64 -16.29
CA ASN A 189 3.61 19.57 -17.37
C ASN A 189 4.26 18.18 -17.55
N VAL A 190 3.97 17.23 -16.65
CA VAL A 190 4.42 15.83 -16.71
C VAL A 190 3.22 14.90 -16.90
N CYS A 191 2.14 15.13 -16.17
CA CYS A 191 0.89 14.37 -16.30
C CYS A 191 0.01 15.01 -17.39
N THR A 192 0.32 14.70 -18.64
CA THR A 192 -0.46 15.12 -19.83
C THR A 192 -1.52 14.07 -20.19
N PRO A 193 -2.46 14.36 -21.12
CA PRO A 193 -3.37 13.33 -21.63
C PRO A 193 -2.66 12.10 -22.19
N ASP A 194 -1.51 12.28 -22.84
CA ASP A 194 -0.72 11.15 -23.37
C ASP A 194 -0.11 10.30 -22.25
N THR A 195 0.25 10.87 -21.11
CA THR A 195 0.68 10.11 -19.92
C THR A 195 -0.39 9.12 -19.45
N PHE A 196 -1.69 9.50 -19.48
CA PHE A 196 -2.79 8.57 -19.19
C PHE A 196 -2.89 7.45 -20.21
N VAL A 197 -2.64 7.74 -21.51
CA VAL A 197 -2.60 6.71 -22.56
C VAL A 197 -1.49 5.71 -22.29
N GLU A 198 -0.29 6.18 -21.97
CA GLU A 198 0.86 5.31 -21.68
C GLU A 198 0.59 4.40 -20.48
N VAL A 199 0.14 4.99 -19.37
CA VAL A 199 -0.21 4.22 -18.16
C VAL A 199 -1.36 3.26 -18.45
N GLY A 200 -2.36 3.66 -19.24
CA GLY A 200 -3.44 2.77 -19.67
C GLY A 200 -2.94 1.58 -20.48
N ARG A 201 -1.99 1.78 -21.39
CA ARG A 201 -1.36 0.70 -22.17
C ARG A 201 -0.54 -0.24 -21.28
N GLU A 202 0.20 0.30 -20.31
CA GLU A 202 0.93 -0.53 -19.33
C GLU A 202 -0.02 -1.42 -18.53
N ILE A 203 -1.14 -0.87 -18.04
CA ILE A 203 -2.17 -1.62 -17.31
C ILE A 203 -2.79 -2.69 -18.20
N ALA A 204 -3.19 -2.32 -19.43
CA ALA A 204 -3.80 -3.24 -20.38
C ALA A 204 -2.88 -4.42 -20.69
N ALA A 205 -1.61 -4.15 -21.00
CA ALA A 205 -0.62 -5.18 -21.29
C ALA A 205 -0.36 -6.11 -20.11
N ARG A 206 -0.28 -5.56 -18.88
CA ARG A 206 -0.01 -6.34 -17.67
C ARG A 206 -1.16 -7.26 -17.27
N HIS A 207 -2.40 -6.80 -17.46
CA HIS A 207 -3.60 -7.49 -16.96
C HIS A 207 -4.45 -8.11 -18.07
N GLY A 208 -3.97 -8.15 -19.32
CA GLY A 208 -4.69 -8.74 -20.44
C GLY A 208 -6.00 -8.01 -20.77
N MET A 209 -6.05 -6.68 -20.55
CA MET A 209 -7.22 -5.87 -20.84
C MET A 209 -7.19 -5.33 -22.27
N THR A 210 -8.37 -5.05 -22.83
CA THR A 210 -8.48 -4.31 -24.09
C THR A 210 -8.42 -2.81 -23.79
N ILE A 211 -7.66 -2.06 -24.60
CA ILE A 211 -7.59 -0.60 -24.49
C ILE A 211 -8.10 0.04 -25.79
N THR A 212 -8.96 1.04 -25.65
CA THR A 212 -9.39 1.93 -26.73
C THR A 212 -8.97 3.35 -26.39
N VAL A 213 -8.35 4.02 -27.33
CA VAL A 213 -7.91 5.42 -27.18
C VAL A 213 -8.53 6.24 -28.32
N LEU A 214 -9.27 7.29 -27.97
CA LEU A 214 -9.78 8.25 -28.92
C LEU A 214 -8.96 9.53 -28.79
N GLY A 215 -8.52 10.07 -29.93
CA GLY A 215 -7.95 11.40 -30.07
C GLY A 215 -8.99 12.40 -30.59
N ARG A 216 -8.54 13.60 -30.98
CA ARG A 216 -9.41 14.67 -31.48
C ARG A 216 -10.26 14.25 -32.68
N ALA A 217 -9.63 13.60 -33.66
CA ALA A 217 -10.31 13.22 -34.90
C ALA A 217 -11.44 12.21 -34.67
N GLU A 218 -11.21 11.18 -33.85
CA GLU A 218 -12.23 10.20 -33.49
C GLU A 218 -13.34 10.83 -32.66
N MET A 219 -13.00 11.74 -31.74
CA MET A 219 -13.99 12.46 -30.93
C MET A 219 -14.87 13.41 -31.77
N GLU A 220 -14.32 14.01 -32.84
CA GLU A 220 -15.09 14.82 -33.80
C GLU A 220 -16.09 13.95 -34.58
N GLN A 221 -15.66 12.77 -35.05
CA GLN A 221 -16.53 11.79 -35.69
C GLN A 221 -17.67 11.33 -34.78
N GLU A 222 -17.37 11.09 -33.51
CA GLU A 222 -18.35 10.71 -32.48
C GLU A 222 -19.17 11.90 -31.95
N LYS A 223 -18.97 13.11 -32.49
CA LYS A 223 -19.67 14.36 -32.09
C LYS A 223 -19.54 14.72 -30.62
N MET A 224 -18.36 14.44 -30.01
CA MET A 224 -18.09 14.70 -28.62
C MET A 224 -17.75 16.18 -28.34
N GLY A 225 -18.58 17.10 -28.76
CA GLY A 225 -18.33 18.57 -28.69
C GLY A 225 -18.07 19.07 -27.28
N SER A 226 -18.79 18.59 -26.27
CA SER A 226 -18.57 18.98 -24.86
C SER A 226 -17.24 18.49 -24.29
N PHE A 227 -16.68 17.41 -24.83
CA PHE A 227 -15.33 16.97 -24.48
C PHE A 227 -14.28 17.85 -25.15
N LEU A 228 -14.45 18.10 -26.44
CA LEU A 228 -13.51 18.86 -27.26
C LEU A 228 -13.41 20.33 -26.86
N CYS A 229 -14.51 20.95 -26.37
CA CYS A 229 -14.49 22.37 -25.97
C CYS A 229 -13.49 22.64 -24.82
N VAL A 230 -13.24 21.68 -23.94
CA VAL A 230 -12.29 21.83 -22.83
C VAL A 230 -10.85 21.91 -23.32
N ALA A 231 -10.52 21.29 -24.45
CA ALA A 231 -9.18 21.22 -25.00
C ALA A 231 -8.86 22.29 -26.06
N GLN A 232 -9.71 23.29 -26.26
CA GLN A 232 -9.52 24.34 -27.30
C GLN A 232 -8.34 25.27 -27.00
N GLY A 233 -8.04 25.50 -25.72
CA GLY A 233 -7.02 26.46 -25.28
C GLY A 233 -5.63 25.87 -25.08
N THR A 234 -5.40 24.63 -25.49
CA THR A 234 -4.11 23.95 -25.28
C THR A 234 -3.63 23.26 -26.56
N PRO A 235 -2.31 23.24 -26.82
CA PRO A 235 -1.74 22.43 -27.91
C PRO A 235 -1.78 20.92 -27.62
N GLU A 236 -2.02 20.51 -26.35
CA GLU A 236 -2.08 19.11 -25.96
C GLU A 236 -3.30 18.42 -26.58
N GLU A 237 -3.09 17.25 -27.13
CA GLU A 237 -4.17 16.43 -27.70
C GLU A 237 -5.10 15.89 -26.61
N PRO A 238 -6.42 16.11 -26.72
CA PRO A 238 -7.36 15.47 -25.80
C PRO A 238 -7.37 13.96 -26.01
N ARG A 239 -7.52 13.20 -24.93
CA ARG A 239 -7.58 11.75 -24.97
C ARG A 239 -8.76 11.22 -24.18
N LEU A 240 -9.49 10.25 -24.75
CA LEU A 240 -10.39 9.37 -24.01
C LEU A 240 -9.74 8.00 -23.99
N VAL A 241 -9.55 7.46 -22.79
CA VAL A 241 -8.95 6.14 -22.60
C VAL A 241 -10.00 5.23 -21.97
N ALA A 242 -10.35 4.15 -22.66
CA ALA A 242 -11.23 3.11 -22.14
C ALA A 242 -10.46 1.81 -21.98
N LEU A 243 -10.52 1.24 -20.76
CA LEU A 243 -9.95 -0.05 -20.41
C LEU A 243 -11.09 -1.05 -20.18
N GLU A 244 -11.08 -2.16 -20.85
CA GLU A 244 -12.11 -3.20 -20.71
C GLU A 244 -11.49 -4.49 -20.18
N HIS A 245 -12.01 -4.94 -19.02
CA HIS A 245 -11.67 -6.23 -18.43
C HIS A 245 -12.87 -7.19 -18.56
N ARG A 246 -12.67 -8.31 -19.24
CA ARG A 246 -13.69 -9.33 -19.46
C ARG A 246 -13.49 -10.52 -18.53
N GLY A 247 -13.77 -10.32 -17.23
CA GLY A 247 -13.68 -11.37 -16.22
C GLY A 247 -15.00 -12.00 -15.80
N GLY A 248 -16.13 -11.47 -16.29
CA GLY A 248 -17.47 -11.97 -15.98
C GLY A 248 -18.01 -12.97 -17.03
N ALA A 249 -19.25 -13.43 -16.83
CA ALA A 249 -19.94 -14.28 -17.82
C ALA A 249 -20.15 -13.50 -19.13
N PRO A 250 -20.18 -14.19 -20.31
CA PRO A 250 -20.28 -13.53 -21.62
C PRO A 250 -21.52 -12.66 -21.81
N ASP A 251 -22.61 -12.98 -21.14
CA ASP A 251 -23.90 -12.29 -21.16
C ASP A 251 -24.09 -11.25 -20.05
N GLN A 252 -23.10 -11.12 -19.16
CA GLN A 252 -23.14 -10.17 -18.06
C GLN A 252 -22.97 -8.73 -18.57
N GLN A 253 -23.87 -7.85 -18.14
CA GLN A 253 -23.74 -6.43 -18.43
C GLN A 253 -22.47 -5.85 -17.77
N PRO A 254 -21.70 -5.01 -18.47
CA PRO A 254 -20.50 -4.40 -17.91
C PRO A 254 -20.83 -3.39 -16.82
N ILE A 255 -19.98 -3.32 -15.80
CA ILE A 255 -19.94 -2.20 -14.86
C ILE A 255 -19.01 -1.14 -15.45
N VAL A 256 -19.52 0.06 -15.68
CA VAL A 256 -18.75 1.16 -16.27
C VAL A 256 -18.40 2.17 -15.18
N LEU A 257 -17.10 2.45 -15.04
CA LEU A 257 -16.56 3.49 -14.16
C LEU A 257 -16.05 4.63 -15.02
N ILE A 258 -16.56 5.85 -14.80
CA ILE A 258 -16.17 7.04 -15.57
C ILE A 258 -15.39 7.96 -14.65
N GLY A 259 -14.15 8.31 -15.04
CA GLY A 259 -13.28 9.23 -14.33
C GLY A 259 -12.96 10.47 -15.16
N LYS A 260 -13.00 11.65 -14.54
CA LYS A 260 -12.52 12.89 -15.15
C LYS A 260 -11.01 12.98 -15.03
N GLY A 261 -10.30 12.88 -16.17
CA GLY A 261 -8.84 12.95 -16.26
C GLY A 261 -8.35 14.39 -16.50
N LEU A 262 -8.68 15.32 -15.62
CA LEU A 262 -8.21 16.70 -15.73
C LEU A 262 -6.74 16.78 -15.33
N CYS A 263 -5.85 17.13 -16.27
CA CYS A 263 -4.39 17.14 -16.05
C CYS A 263 -3.90 18.42 -15.38
N PHE A 264 -4.60 19.53 -15.59
CA PHE A 264 -4.24 20.84 -15.02
C PHE A 264 -5.48 21.67 -14.73
N ASP A 265 -5.54 22.25 -13.54
CA ASP A 265 -6.62 23.14 -13.12
C ASP A 265 -6.05 24.23 -12.21
N THR A 266 -6.22 25.50 -12.60
CA THR A 266 -5.79 26.66 -11.82
C THR A 266 -6.84 27.14 -10.82
N GLY A 267 -8.01 26.51 -10.79
CA GLY A 267 -9.16 26.98 -10.01
C GLY A 267 -9.88 28.18 -10.64
N GLY A 268 -9.56 28.53 -11.87
CA GLY A 268 -10.12 29.66 -12.64
C GLY A 268 -9.08 30.75 -12.95
N ILE A 269 -9.41 31.58 -13.91
CA ILE A 269 -8.64 32.79 -14.27
C ILE A 269 -9.37 33.97 -13.62
N HIS A 270 -8.70 34.68 -12.75
CA HIS A 270 -9.20 35.89 -12.09
C HIS A 270 -8.55 37.13 -12.69
#